data_aaf8a4e4fcd3dcf51ee58ec01edd7c13
#
_entry.id   aaf8a4e4fcd3dcf51ee58ec01edd7c13
#
_cell.length_a   1.000
_cell.length_b   1.000
_cell.length_c   1.000
_cell.angle_alpha   90.00
_cell.angle_beta   90.00
_cell.angle_gamma   90.00
#
_symmetry.space_group_name_H-M   'P 1'
#
loop_
_entity.id
_entity.type
_entity.pdbx_description
1 polymer ?
#
loop_
_entity_poly.entity_id
_entity_poly.type
_entity_poly.pdbx_seq_one_letter_code
_entity_poly.pdbx_strand_id
1 'polypeptide(L)'
;MIENHSERSESPAELRAMFGRNLRLLCQPYASVSALCRELGINRTQFNRYLSGESFPRPDILQRICAYFKVDARILLQPLHEVLTSNTDVIF
;
A
#
# COMPACT_ATOMS: atom_id res chain seq x y z
N MET A 1 24.77 18.76 5.93
CA MET A 1 24.36 18.79 6.05
C MET A 1 23.14 18.24 6.12
N ILE A 2 22.50 18.40 6.65
CA ILE A 2 21.42 17.96 6.83
C ILE A 2 20.46 17.98 5.81
N GLU A 3 20.62 18.72 4.91
CA GLU A 3 19.72 18.87 3.92
C GLU A 3 19.45 17.61 3.23
N ASN A 4 20.27 16.68 3.29
CA ASN A 4 19.99 15.45 2.62
C ASN A 4 18.75 14.78 3.10
N HIS A 5 18.47 14.98 4.36
CA HIS A 5 17.29 14.36 4.86
C HIS A 5 16.07 14.91 4.22
N SER A 6 16.00 16.20 4.05
CA SER A 6 14.84 16.76 3.48
C SER A 6 14.68 16.34 2.06
N GLU A 7 15.74 16.20 1.36
CA GLU A 7 15.66 15.78 0.01
C GLU A 7 15.15 14.38 -0.14
N ARG A 8 15.43 13.55 0.84
CA ARG A 8 15.03 12.19 0.75
C ARG A 8 13.69 11.98 1.33
N SER A 9 13.14 12.94 2.00
CA SER A 9 11.84 12.81 2.59
C SER A 9 10.81 13.07 1.55
N GLU A 10 9.91 12.15 1.38
CA GLU A 10 8.83 12.33 0.45
C GLU A 10 7.69 13.06 1.13
N SER A 11 6.96 13.85 0.37
CA SER A 11 5.80 14.54 0.92
C SER A 11 4.71 13.51 1.20
N PRO A 12 3.75 13.85 2.05
CA PRO A 12 2.62 12.93 2.26
C PRO A 12 1.88 12.59 0.97
N ALA A 13 1.79 13.53 0.05
CA ALA A 13 1.11 13.25 -1.22
C ALA A 13 1.88 12.23 -2.04
N GLU A 14 3.20 12.32 -2.03
CA GLU A 14 4.02 11.35 -2.74
C GLU A 14 3.93 9.97 -2.13
N LEU A 15 3.88 9.91 -0.80
CA LEU A 15 3.74 8.64 -0.12
C LEU A 15 2.38 8.02 -0.39
N ARG A 16 1.32 8.82 -0.41
CA ARG A 16 0.00 8.31 -0.73
C ARG A 16 -0.06 7.77 -2.16
N ALA A 17 0.59 8.48 -3.08
CA ALA A 17 0.62 8.04 -4.47
C ALA A 17 1.37 6.72 -4.62
N MET A 18 2.47 6.58 -3.89
CA MET A 18 3.23 5.33 -3.92
C MET A 18 2.42 4.18 -3.34
N PHE A 19 1.75 4.41 -2.22
CA PHE A 19 0.90 3.39 -1.65
C PHE A 19 -0.20 2.99 -2.62
N GLY A 20 -0.80 3.97 -3.30
CA GLY A 20 -1.83 3.69 -4.30
C GLY A 20 -1.32 2.82 -5.43
N ARG A 21 -0.11 3.08 -5.90
CA ARG A 21 0.51 2.25 -6.94
C ARG A 21 0.74 0.84 -6.44
N ASN A 22 1.24 0.71 -5.20
CA ASN A 22 1.45 -0.61 -4.62
C ASN A 22 0.14 -1.37 -4.53
N LEU A 23 -0.91 -0.70 -4.09
CA LEU A 23 -2.20 -1.34 -3.94
C LEU A 23 -2.76 -1.77 -5.29
N ARG A 24 -2.61 -0.93 -6.31
CA ARG A 24 -3.05 -1.32 -7.67
C ARG A 24 -2.32 -2.55 -8.16
N LEU A 25 -1.02 -2.63 -7.88
CA LEU A 25 -0.25 -3.80 -8.27
C LEU A 25 -0.72 -5.05 -7.55
N LEU A 26 -1.01 -4.92 -6.26
CA LEU A 26 -1.52 -6.06 -5.50
C LEU A 26 -2.89 -6.52 -6.01
N CYS A 27 -3.69 -5.59 -6.50
CA CYS A 27 -5.01 -5.93 -7.00
C CYS A 27 -5.00 -6.49 -8.43
N GLN A 28 -3.90 -6.31 -9.14
CA GLN A 28 -3.83 -6.70 -10.55
C GLN A 28 -4.27 -8.12 -10.87
N PRO A 29 -3.89 -9.13 -10.08
CA PRO A 29 -4.31 -10.50 -10.41
C PRO A 29 -5.78 -10.78 -10.18
N TYR A 30 -6.50 -9.86 -9.57
CA TYR A 30 -7.88 -10.12 -9.20
C TYR A 30 -8.83 -9.60 -10.27
N ALA A 31 -9.85 -10.38 -10.56
CA ALA A 31 -10.76 -10.05 -11.66
C ALA A 31 -11.69 -8.89 -11.34
N SER A 32 -12.01 -8.70 -10.07
CA SER A 32 -13.00 -7.70 -9.68
C SER A 32 -12.57 -6.99 -8.41
N VAL A 33 -12.35 -5.68 -8.51
CA VAL A 33 -12.04 -4.89 -7.35
C VAL A 33 -13.25 -4.79 -6.41
N SER A 34 -14.45 -4.81 -6.97
CA SER A 34 -15.64 -4.79 -6.13
C SER A 34 -15.76 -6.04 -5.27
N ALA A 35 -15.47 -7.19 -5.86
CA ALA A 35 -15.48 -8.43 -5.09
C ALA A 35 -14.39 -8.42 -4.04
N LEU A 36 -13.23 -7.89 -4.39
CA LEU A 36 -12.12 -7.79 -3.46
C LEU A 36 -12.50 -6.91 -2.26
N CYS A 37 -13.15 -5.79 -2.51
CA CYS A 37 -13.60 -4.91 -1.45
C CYS A 37 -14.59 -5.61 -0.53
N ARG A 38 -15.47 -6.41 -1.08
CA ARG A 38 -16.41 -7.16 -0.25
C ARG A 38 -15.68 -8.14 0.66
N GLU A 39 -14.68 -8.83 0.12
CA GLU A 39 -13.90 -9.75 0.94
C GLU A 39 -13.11 -9.05 2.01
N LEU A 40 -12.56 -7.88 1.68
CA LEU A 40 -11.80 -7.09 2.64
C LEU A 40 -12.71 -6.38 3.65
N GLY A 41 -13.98 -6.24 3.32
CA GLY A 41 -14.88 -5.48 4.17
C GLY A 41 -14.60 -3.99 4.12
N ILE A 42 -14.19 -3.49 2.97
CA ILE A 42 -13.87 -2.08 2.80
C ILE A 42 -14.83 -1.47 1.78
N ASN A 43 -15.35 -0.30 2.11
CA ASN A 43 -16.24 0.41 1.21
C ASN A 43 -15.52 0.72 -0.10
N ARG A 44 -16.18 0.52 -1.24
CA ARG A 44 -15.57 0.72 -2.55
C ARG A 44 -15.11 2.14 -2.76
N THR A 45 -15.91 3.12 -2.33
CA THR A 45 -15.52 4.52 -2.47
C THR A 45 -14.25 4.82 -1.70
N GLN A 46 -14.15 4.28 -0.49
CA GLN A 46 -12.98 4.48 0.33
C GLN A 46 -11.76 3.80 -0.30
N PHE A 47 -11.95 2.59 -0.81
CA PHE A 47 -10.86 1.86 -1.44
C PHE A 47 -10.34 2.62 -2.66
N ASN A 48 -11.24 3.22 -3.44
CA ASN A 48 -10.84 4.02 -4.59
C ASN A 48 -9.96 5.19 -4.19
N ARG A 49 -10.20 5.78 -3.02
CA ARG A 49 -9.37 6.89 -2.53
C ARG A 49 -7.97 6.43 -2.22
N TYR A 50 -7.83 5.20 -1.73
CA TYR A 50 -6.49 4.65 -1.51
C TYR A 50 -5.80 4.42 -2.85
N LEU A 51 -6.50 3.84 -3.81
CA LEU A 51 -5.92 3.56 -5.12
C LEU A 51 -5.47 4.82 -5.84
N SER A 52 -6.19 5.91 -5.66
CA SER A 52 -5.89 7.16 -6.34
C SER A 52 -4.86 8.02 -5.62
N GLY A 53 -4.46 7.61 -4.42
CA GLY A 53 -3.49 8.40 -3.65
C GLY A 53 -4.10 9.55 -2.88
N GLU A 54 -5.42 9.56 -2.71
CA GLU A 54 -6.09 10.64 -1.98
C GLU A 54 -5.96 10.49 -0.48
N SER A 55 -5.89 9.28 0.02
CA SER A 55 -5.81 9.09 1.46
C SER A 55 -5.09 7.79 1.80
N PHE A 56 -4.56 7.74 3.02
CA PHE A 56 -4.04 6.52 3.61
C PHE A 56 -5.15 5.81 4.37
N PRO A 57 -5.09 4.49 4.47
CA PRO A 57 -6.03 3.78 5.34
C PRO A 57 -5.64 3.97 6.81
N ARG A 58 -6.64 3.91 7.67
CA ARG A 58 -6.40 3.87 9.10
C ARG A 58 -5.69 2.56 9.44
N PRO A 59 -5.04 2.48 10.61
CA PRO A 59 -4.26 1.30 10.95
C PRO A 59 -5.04 -0.01 10.91
N ASP A 60 -6.29 0.00 11.32
CA ASP A 60 -7.10 -1.22 11.31
C ASP A 60 -7.40 -1.69 9.90
N ILE A 61 -7.65 -0.74 9.01
CA ILE A 61 -7.90 -1.07 7.60
C ILE A 61 -6.61 -1.52 6.93
N LEU A 62 -5.51 -0.83 7.23
CA LEU A 62 -4.22 -1.21 6.70
C LEU A 62 -3.86 -2.63 7.10
N GLN A 63 -4.10 -2.98 8.37
CA GLN A 63 -3.81 -4.32 8.84
C GLN A 63 -4.59 -5.36 8.06
N ARG A 64 -5.84 -5.06 7.76
CA ARG A 64 -6.70 -5.96 6.99
C ARG A 64 -6.18 -6.17 5.57
N ILE A 65 -5.75 -5.07 4.94
CA ILE A 65 -5.18 -5.12 3.60
C ILE A 65 -3.89 -5.95 3.62
N CYS A 66 -3.02 -5.66 4.57
CA CYS A 66 -1.74 -6.36 4.66
C CYS A 66 -1.94 -7.85 4.89
N ALA A 67 -2.87 -8.20 5.77
CA ALA A 67 -3.13 -9.61 6.04
C ALA A 67 -3.67 -10.33 4.80
N TYR A 68 -4.55 -9.67 4.07
CA TYR A 68 -5.16 -10.29 2.90
C TYR A 68 -4.12 -10.57 1.81
N PHE A 69 -3.27 -9.59 1.53
CA PHE A 69 -2.27 -9.72 0.47
C PHE A 69 -0.95 -10.33 0.96
N LYS A 70 -0.85 -10.59 2.25
CA LYS A 70 0.35 -11.21 2.85
C LYS A 70 1.59 -10.35 2.65
N VAL A 71 1.43 -9.08 2.91
CA VAL A 71 2.53 -8.10 2.90
C VAL A 71 2.48 -7.37 4.23
N ASP A 72 3.50 -6.57 4.50
CA ASP A 72 3.49 -5.81 5.74
C ASP A 72 3.31 -4.31 5.46
N ALA A 73 3.29 -3.53 6.52
CA ALA A 73 2.96 -2.11 6.43
C ALA A 73 4.00 -1.28 5.67
N ARG A 74 5.14 -1.87 5.32
CA ARG A 74 6.12 -1.17 4.51
C ARG A 74 5.58 -0.75 3.17
N ILE A 75 4.46 -1.34 2.72
CA ILE A 75 3.84 -0.90 1.47
C ILE A 75 3.36 0.54 1.53
N LEU A 76 3.26 1.13 2.71
CA LEU A 76 2.97 2.55 2.84
C LEU A 76 4.16 3.43 2.49
N LEU A 77 5.37 2.90 2.63
CA LEU A 77 6.57 3.72 2.57
C LEU A 77 7.58 3.29 1.52
N GLN A 78 7.46 2.09 1.01
CA GLN A 78 8.44 1.54 0.07
C GLN A 78 7.74 0.97 -1.15
N PRO A 79 8.40 1.00 -2.31
CA PRO A 79 7.83 0.35 -3.49
C PRO A 79 7.61 -1.13 -3.24
N LEU A 80 6.58 -1.65 -3.85
CA LEU A 80 6.17 -3.04 -3.60
C LEU A 80 7.28 -4.05 -3.85
N HIS A 81 8.06 -3.85 -4.91
CA HIS A 81 9.11 -4.81 -5.21
C HIS A 81 10.14 -4.91 -4.08
N GLU A 82 10.40 -3.80 -3.38
CA GLU A 82 11.33 -3.82 -2.25
C GLU A 82 10.73 -4.58 -1.08
N VAL A 83 9.45 -4.41 -0.84
CA VAL A 83 8.78 -5.11 0.25
C VAL A 83 8.79 -6.61 0.00
N LEU A 84 8.48 -7.02 -1.21
CA LEU A 84 8.44 -8.44 -1.54
C LEU A 84 9.82 -9.06 -1.50
N THR A 85 10.84 -8.34 -1.94
CA THR A 85 12.20 -8.83 -1.89
C THR A 85 12.66 -9.03 -0.46
N SER A 86 12.35 -8.09 0.41
CA SER A 86 12.70 -8.22 1.82
C SER A 86 12.02 -9.41 2.45
N ASN A 87 10.77 -9.65 2.11
CA ASN A 87 10.05 -10.81 2.65
C ASN A 87 10.71 -12.10 2.19
N THR A 88 11.17 -12.13 0.97
CA THR A 88 11.86 -13.29 0.46
C THR A 88 13.16 -13.53 1.23
N ASP A 89 13.87 -12.46 1.50
CA ASP A 89 15.11 -12.57 2.24
C ASP A 89 14.89 -13.10 3.64
N VAL A 90 13.81 -12.72 4.25
CA VAL A 90 13.54 -13.13 5.62
C VAL A 90 13.35 -14.63 5.75
N ILE A 91 12.95 -15.28 4.72
CA ILE A 91 12.71 -16.70 4.75
C ILE A 91 13.98 -17.47 5.02
N PHE A 92 15.09 -16.92 4.68
CA PHE A 92 16.34 -17.57 4.93
C PHE A 92 17.01 -17.04 6.18
#